data_3f2b8c647b31d6baacb33e8fad50f306
#
_entry.id   3f2b8c647b31d6baacb33e8fad50f306
#
_cell.length_a   1.000
_cell.length_b   1.000
_cell.length_c   1.000
_cell.angle_alpha   90.00
_cell.angle_beta   90.00
_cell.angle_gamma   90.00
#
_symmetry.space_group_name_H-M   'P 1'
#
loop_
_entity.id
_entity.type
_entity.pdbx_description
1 polymer ?
#
loop_
_entity_poly.entity_id
_entity_poly.type
_entity_poly.pdbx_seq_one_letter_code
_entity_poly.pdbx_strand_id
1 'polypeptide(L)'
;EKIRIQKWYTIFKDHITLNIAGVSEPAIGGDFPWNVDLEGSYWEKEDDTLLIYLEKEEAYDPWEFVFESDLPEPGDTTVTDKVYFDMEINGKEAGRVVMGLYGNHVPKTTENFRALCTGEKGEGKAGKPLHYKDSCFHRIIPGFMCQGGDFTAANGTGGESIYGEKFEDEAFGVDHDKPFLLSMANSGPNSNGSQFFITTKECAHLDKKHVVFGEVLEGSDVVLAMEEKGSPEGYPKAQVTVVGCGQL
;
A
#
# COMPACT_ATOMS: atom_id res chain seq x y z
N GLU A 1 39.82 -10.64 -23.03
CA GLU A 1 39.13 -11.05 -24.26
C GLU A 1 38.28 -9.89 -24.76
N LYS A 2 38.62 -9.34 -25.93
CA LYS A 2 37.86 -8.20 -26.48
C LYS A 2 36.56 -8.74 -27.07
N ILE A 3 35.45 -8.45 -26.41
CA ILE A 3 34.13 -8.72 -26.98
C ILE A 3 33.93 -7.79 -28.17
N ARG A 4 33.91 -8.36 -29.38
CA ARG A 4 33.52 -7.63 -30.59
C ARG A 4 32.00 -7.57 -30.64
N ILE A 5 31.43 -6.44 -30.24
CA ILE A 5 30.01 -6.16 -30.45
C ILE A 5 29.87 -5.82 -31.95
N GLN A 6 29.49 -6.80 -32.76
CA GLN A 6 29.01 -6.54 -34.13
C GLN A 6 27.51 -6.25 -34.03
N LYS A 7 27.07 -5.13 -34.61
CA LYS A 7 25.69 -4.65 -34.83
C LYS A 7 24.56 -5.69 -34.63
N TRP A 8 24.16 -5.97 -33.39
CA TRP A 8 23.08 -6.91 -33.12
C TRP A 8 22.25 -6.42 -31.93
N TYR A 9 21.82 -5.15 -31.96
CA TYR A 9 20.81 -4.66 -31.07
C TYR A 9 19.64 -4.13 -31.89
N THR A 10 18.46 -4.28 -31.39
CA THR A 10 17.26 -3.67 -31.95
C THR A 10 16.48 -3.10 -30.76
N ILE A 11 16.20 -1.81 -30.82
CA ILE A 11 15.25 -1.16 -29.89
C ILE A 11 13.96 -1.06 -30.68
N PHE A 12 12.90 -1.62 -30.11
CA PHE A 12 11.53 -1.47 -30.59
C PHE A 12 10.82 -0.48 -29.67
N LYS A 13 9.63 -0.04 -30.07
CA LYS A 13 8.83 0.90 -29.29
C LYS A 13 8.44 0.34 -27.93
N ASP A 14 8.25 -0.95 -27.82
CA ASP A 14 7.73 -1.71 -26.71
C ASP A 14 8.71 -2.71 -26.08
N HIS A 15 9.86 -2.96 -26.73
CA HIS A 15 10.85 -3.90 -26.21
C HIS A 15 12.27 -3.63 -26.72
N ILE A 16 13.27 -4.25 -26.08
CA ILE A 16 14.68 -4.24 -26.51
C ILE A 16 15.21 -5.66 -26.60
N THR A 17 16.10 -5.87 -27.56
CA THR A 17 16.89 -7.08 -27.64
C THR A 17 18.36 -6.73 -27.94
N LEU A 18 19.27 -7.18 -27.09
CA LEU A 18 20.71 -7.07 -27.25
C LEU A 18 21.35 -8.46 -27.39
N ASN A 19 21.92 -8.77 -28.51
CA ASN A 19 22.60 -10.04 -28.78
C ASN A 19 24.11 -9.87 -28.71
N ILE A 20 24.82 -10.85 -28.17
CA ILE A 20 26.29 -10.93 -28.20
C ILE A 20 26.70 -12.02 -29.16
N ALA A 21 27.65 -11.69 -30.06
CA ALA A 21 28.13 -12.64 -31.04
C ALA A 21 28.72 -13.91 -30.38
N GLY A 22 28.19 -15.08 -30.77
CA GLY A 22 28.58 -16.38 -30.22
C GLY A 22 27.79 -16.83 -28.99
N VAL A 23 26.79 -16.06 -28.55
CA VAL A 23 25.83 -16.43 -27.50
C VAL A 23 24.48 -16.71 -28.14
N SER A 24 23.83 -17.82 -27.79
CA SER A 24 22.60 -18.27 -28.45
C SER A 24 21.35 -17.51 -27.98
N GLU A 25 21.42 -16.88 -26.81
CA GLU A 25 20.31 -16.13 -26.23
C GLU A 25 20.68 -14.65 -26.11
N PRO A 26 19.72 -13.72 -26.13
CA PRO A 26 19.95 -12.31 -25.88
C PRO A 26 20.66 -12.09 -24.53
N ALA A 27 21.68 -11.23 -24.54
CA ALA A 27 22.35 -10.83 -23.30
C ALA A 27 21.48 -9.89 -22.46
N ILE A 28 20.65 -9.10 -23.14
CA ILE A 28 19.61 -8.25 -22.55
C ILE A 28 18.41 -8.37 -23.48
N GLY A 29 17.23 -8.56 -22.91
CA GLY A 29 15.97 -8.58 -23.66
C GLY A 29 14.79 -8.52 -22.71
N GLY A 30 13.77 -7.78 -23.12
CA GLY A 30 12.55 -7.66 -22.36
C GLY A 30 11.61 -6.60 -22.94
N ASP A 31 10.37 -6.69 -22.54
CA ASP A 31 9.34 -5.72 -22.88
C ASP A 31 9.43 -4.52 -21.92
N PHE A 32 9.22 -3.33 -22.46
CA PHE A 32 9.18 -2.12 -21.65
C PHE A 32 7.79 -1.93 -21.06
N PRO A 33 7.68 -1.42 -19.82
CA PRO A 33 6.37 -1.14 -19.20
C PRO A 33 5.58 -0.05 -19.95
N TRP A 34 6.30 0.81 -20.67
CA TRP A 34 5.74 1.90 -21.49
C TRP A 34 6.54 2.07 -22.76
N ASN A 35 5.94 2.71 -23.77
CA ASN A 35 6.61 2.95 -25.04
C ASN A 35 7.78 3.93 -24.92
N VAL A 36 8.80 3.69 -25.74
CA VAL A 36 9.97 4.58 -25.91
C VAL A 36 9.88 5.34 -27.22
N ASP A 37 10.37 6.58 -27.24
CA ASP A 37 10.60 7.31 -28.47
C ASP A 37 11.88 6.79 -29.14
N LEU A 38 11.70 6.19 -30.30
CA LEU A 38 12.84 5.60 -31.05
C LEU A 38 13.76 6.67 -31.67
N GLU A 39 13.25 7.88 -31.95
CA GLU A 39 14.06 8.96 -32.53
C GLU A 39 15.00 9.57 -31.50
N GLY A 40 14.56 9.65 -30.24
CA GLY A 40 15.35 10.15 -29.11
C GLY A 40 16.20 9.07 -28.42
N SER A 41 15.94 7.79 -28.71
CA SER A 41 16.67 6.69 -28.07
C SER A 41 17.94 6.33 -28.85
N TYR A 42 19.06 6.24 -28.15
CA TYR A 42 20.37 5.94 -28.77
C TYR A 42 21.27 5.17 -27.81
N TRP A 43 22.43 4.79 -28.30
CA TRP A 43 23.46 4.15 -27.51
C TRP A 43 24.84 4.73 -27.82
N GLU A 44 25.71 4.62 -26.84
CA GLU A 44 27.13 4.95 -27.02
C GLU A 44 28.02 3.96 -26.25
N LYS A 45 29.29 3.91 -26.64
CA LYS A 45 30.26 3.08 -25.97
C LYS A 45 31.32 3.94 -25.34
N GLU A 46 31.46 3.85 -24.02
CA GLU A 46 32.54 4.45 -23.24
C GLU A 46 33.44 3.34 -22.69
N ASP A 47 34.70 3.30 -23.11
CA ASP A 47 35.66 2.26 -22.76
C ASP A 47 35.12 0.84 -22.98
N ASP A 48 34.87 0.08 -21.90
CA ASP A 48 34.33 -1.26 -21.93
C ASP A 48 32.82 -1.30 -21.51
N THR A 49 32.19 -0.14 -21.44
CA THR A 49 30.79 0.01 -21.07
C THR A 49 29.92 0.40 -22.26
N LEU A 50 28.78 -0.27 -22.42
CA LEU A 50 27.73 0.12 -23.36
C LEU A 50 26.65 0.89 -22.57
N LEU A 51 26.45 2.14 -22.99
CA LEU A 51 25.40 3.00 -22.47
C LEU A 51 24.22 3.02 -23.45
N ILE A 52 23.03 2.74 -22.97
CA ILE A 52 21.80 2.77 -23.76
C ILE A 52 20.90 3.85 -23.16
N TYR A 53 20.58 4.85 -23.97
CA TYR A 53 19.70 5.96 -23.61
C TYR A 53 18.33 5.73 -24.21
N LEU A 54 17.32 5.57 -23.37
CA LEU A 54 15.94 5.39 -23.78
C LEU A 54 15.16 6.67 -23.49
N GLU A 55 14.64 7.30 -24.54
CA GLU A 55 13.72 8.41 -24.40
C GLU A 55 12.30 7.90 -24.31
N LYS A 56 11.53 8.38 -23.33
CA LYS A 56 10.15 7.98 -23.12
C LYS A 56 9.21 8.73 -24.06
N GLU A 57 8.19 8.07 -24.56
CA GLU A 57 7.15 8.72 -25.36
C GLU A 57 6.35 9.73 -24.53
N GLU A 58 6.18 9.47 -23.22
CA GLU A 58 5.56 10.39 -22.26
C GLU A 58 6.51 10.67 -21.08
N ALA A 59 6.90 11.93 -20.89
CA ALA A 59 8.08 12.34 -20.09
C ALA A 59 7.79 12.74 -18.63
N TYR A 60 6.76 12.20 -17.97
CA TYR A 60 6.35 12.77 -16.67
C TYR A 60 6.98 12.14 -15.43
N ASP A 61 7.37 10.86 -15.43
CA ASP A 61 7.99 10.24 -14.26
C ASP A 61 9.20 9.36 -14.58
N PRO A 62 10.24 9.30 -13.73
CA PRO A 62 11.34 8.34 -13.93
C PRO A 62 10.78 6.91 -13.83
N TRP A 63 11.23 6.02 -14.73
CA TRP A 63 10.91 4.60 -14.61
C TRP A 63 11.64 4.02 -13.39
N GLU A 64 10.91 3.34 -12.56
CA GLU A 64 11.47 2.59 -11.45
C GLU A 64 12.06 1.26 -11.95
N PHE A 65 11.45 0.71 -13.02
CA PHE A 65 11.87 -0.54 -13.65
C PHE A 65 12.06 -0.34 -15.14
N VAL A 66 13.03 -1.04 -15.71
CA VAL A 66 13.36 -0.94 -17.16
C VAL A 66 12.51 -1.93 -17.96
N PHE A 67 12.25 -3.11 -17.42
CA PHE A 67 11.47 -4.14 -18.09
C PHE A 67 10.18 -4.45 -17.37
N GLU A 68 9.15 -4.85 -18.12
CA GLU A 68 7.87 -5.28 -17.55
C GLU A 68 8.04 -6.46 -16.59
N SER A 69 8.99 -7.36 -16.86
CA SER A 69 9.35 -8.48 -16.00
C SER A 69 9.92 -8.07 -14.63
N ASP A 70 10.40 -6.84 -14.51
CA ASP A 70 10.97 -6.31 -13.27
C ASP A 70 9.91 -5.59 -12.42
N LEU A 71 8.70 -5.40 -12.95
CA LEU A 71 7.59 -4.85 -12.18
C LEU A 71 7.22 -5.81 -11.05
N PRO A 72 6.95 -5.30 -9.85
CA PRO A 72 6.45 -6.15 -8.78
C PRO A 72 5.15 -6.82 -9.22
N GLU A 73 5.04 -8.12 -8.91
CA GLU A 73 3.79 -8.85 -9.16
C GLU A 73 2.61 -8.13 -8.48
N PRO A 74 1.46 -8.03 -9.19
CA PRO A 74 0.27 -7.46 -8.60
C PRO A 74 -0.09 -8.20 -7.30
N GLY A 75 -0.47 -7.46 -6.27
CA GLY A 75 -0.83 -8.06 -4.99
C GLY A 75 -2.08 -8.95 -5.10
N ASP A 76 -2.06 -10.11 -4.43
CA ASP A 76 -3.23 -10.99 -4.32
C ASP A 76 -4.27 -10.35 -3.40
N THR A 77 -5.34 -9.83 -3.97
CA THR A 77 -6.47 -9.21 -3.25
C THR A 77 -7.57 -10.20 -2.85
N THR A 78 -7.28 -11.50 -2.89
CA THR A 78 -8.21 -12.52 -2.38
C THR A 78 -8.44 -12.32 -0.88
N VAL A 79 -9.70 -12.18 -0.49
CA VAL A 79 -10.09 -12.05 0.91
C VAL A 79 -9.93 -13.39 1.61
N THR A 80 -9.05 -13.48 2.59
CA THR A 80 -8.80 -14.69 3.39
C THR A 80 -9.58 -14.68 4.71
N ASP A 81 -9.73 -13.50 5.31
CA ASP A 81 -10.40 -13.30 6.60
C ASP A 81 -11.35 -12.12 6.54
N LYS A 82 -12.41 -12.19 7.33
CA LYS A 82 -13.34 -11.08 7.51
C LYS A 82 -13.38 -10.64 8.97
N VAL A 83 -13.28 -9.34 9.16
CA VAL A 83 -13.41 -8.70 10.49
C VAL A 83 -14.46 -7.60 10.45
N TYR A 84 -14.90 -7.15 11.61
CA TYR A 84 -15.91 -6.09 11.67
C TYR A 84 -15.59 -5.06 12.74
N PHE A 85 -16.12 -3.86 12.53
CA PHE A 85 -16.26 -2.81 13.54
C PHE A 85 -17.74 -2.42 13.68
N ASP A 86 -18.24 -2.36 14.92
CA ASP A 86 -19.47 -1.67 15.25
C ASP A 86 -19.12 -0.23 15.64
N MET A 87 -19.69 0.72 14.92
CA MET A 87 -19.32 2.12 15.00
C MET A 87 -20.36 2.96 15.71
N GLU A 88 -19.89 3.89 16.54
CA GLU A 88 -20.70 4.96 17.12
C GLU A 88 -20.17 6.35 16.71
N ILE A 89 -21.10 7.29 16.49
CA ILE A 89 -20.81 8.71 16.28
C ILE A 89 -21.53 9.52 17.37
N ASN A 90 -20.76 10.20 18.24
CA ASN A 90 -21.26 10.93 19.40
C ASN A 90 -22.19 10.07 20.30
N GLY A 91 -21.81 8.82 20.56
CA GLY A 91 -22.56 7.90 21.40
C GLY A 91 -23.85 7.37 20.77
N LYS A 92 -24.03 7.54 19.47
CA LYS A 92 -25.16 6.96 18.72
C LYS A 92 -24.63 5.92 17.77
N GLU A 93 -25.30 4.77 17.74
CA GLU A 93 -25.01 3.71 16.79
C GLU A 93 -25.04 4.25 15.35
N ALA A 94 -23.95 4.00 14.63
CA ALA A 94 -23.80 4.40 13.24
C ALA A 94 -23.91 3.20 12.28
N GLY A 95 -23.66 1.98 12.77
CA GLY A 95 -23.76 0.74 12.03
C GLY A 95 -22.47 -0.09 12.07
N ARG A 96 -22.46 -1.17 11.30
CA ARG A 96 -21.34 -2.10 11.19
C ARG A 96 -20.58 -1.91 9.89
N VAL A 97 -19.24 -1.92 9.97
CA VAL A 97 -18.32 -1.97 8.83
C VAL A 97 -17.71 -3.36 8.82
N VAL A 98 -17.90 -4.12 7.73
CA VAL A 98 -17.26 -5.41 7.51
C VAL A 98 -16.10 -5.23 6.55
N MET A 99 -14.94 -5.73 6.92
CA MET A 99 -13.69 -5.57 6.20
C MET A 99 -13.13 -6.94 5.81
N GLY A 100 -12.68 -7.07 4.55
CA GLY A 100 -11.97 -8.22 4.05
C GLY A 100 -10.47 -7.97 4.06
N LEU A 101 -9.70 -8.96 4.48
CA LEU A 101 -8.25 -8.88 4.62
C LEU A 101 -7.54 -9.70 3.54
N TYR A 102 -6.43 -9.19 3.00
CA TYR A 102 -5.66 -9.79 1.91
C TYR A 102 -4.50 -10.64 2.46
N GLY A 103 -4.84 -11.72 3.18
CA GLY A 103 -3.85 -12.54 3.89
C GLY A 103 -2.86 -13.28 3.01
N ASN A 104 -3.20 -13.52 1.72
CA ASN A 104 -2.24 -14.09 0.77
C ASN A 104 -1.17 -13.07 0.35
N HIS A 105 -1.51 -11.79 0.32
CA HIS A 105 -0.59 -10.72 -0.08
C HIS A 105 0.31 -10.27 1.07
N VAL A 106 -0.29 -9.96 2.22
CA VAL A 106 0.42 -9.40 3.38
C VAL A 106 -0.01 -10.11 4.68
N PRO A 107 0.37 -11.40 4.84
CA PRO A 107 -0.10 -12.26 5.94
C PRO A 107 0.24 -11.72 7.34
N LYS A 108 1.39 -11.10 7.52
CA LYS A 108 1.82 -10.54 8.80
C LYS A 108 1.01 -9.30 9.17
N THR A 109 0.77 -8.42 8.19
CA THR A 109 -0.02 -7.21 8.37
C THR A 109 -1.49 -7.53 8.66
N THR A 110 -2.06 -8.50 7.94
CA THR A 110 -3.44 -8.94 8.14
C THR A 110 -3.64 -9.65 9.47
N GLU A 111 -2.69 -10.51 9.89
CA GLU A 111 -2.75 -11.15 11.22
C GLU A 111 -2.67 -10.10 12.35
N ASN A 112 -1.82 -9.08 12.21
CA ASN A 112 -1.78 -7.97 13.16
C ASN A 112 -3.16 -7.31 13.32
N PHE A 113 -3.78 -6.94 12.20
CA PHE A 113 -5.08 -6.27 12.21
C PHE A 113 -6.19 -7.18 12.73
N ARG A 114 -6.24 -8.45 12.28
CA ARG A 114 -7.21 -9.45 12.74
C ARG A 114 -7.13 -9.65 14.26
N ALA A 115 -5.93 -9.86 14.78
CA ALA A 115 -5.72 -10.10 16.21
C ALA A 115 -6.03 -8.87 17.06
N LEU A 116 -5.81 -7.65 16.55
CA LEU A 116 -6.24 -6.42 17.21
C LEU A 116 -7.77 -6.22 17.15
N CYS A 117 -8.47 -6.79 16.16
CA CYS A 117 -9.93 -6.83 16.14
C CYS A 117 -10.50 -7.79 17.21
N THR A 118 -9.85 -8.94 17.43
CA THR A 118 -10.33 -9.94 18.41
C THR A 118 -9.87 -9.66 19.84
N GLY A 119 -8.77 -8.94 20.03
CA GLY A 119 -8.19 -8.66 21.34
C GLY A 119 -7.52 -9.87 22.01
N GLU A 120 -7.27 -10.96 21.25
CA GLU A 120 -6.81 -12.26 21.77
C GLU A 120 -5.36 -12.26 22.27
N LYS A 121 -4.57 -11.23 21.94
CA LYS A 121 -3.14 -11.16 22.33
C LYS A 121 -2.90 -10.57 23.72
N GLY A 122 -3.96 -10.15 24.42
CA GLY A 122 -3.86 -9.60 25.78
C GLY A 122 -3.27 -8.19 25.84
N GLU A 123 -2.41 -7.92 26.82
CA GLU A 123 -1.81 -6.60 27.01
C GLU A 123 -0.49 -6.44 26.22
N GLY A 124 -0.31 -5.26 25.65
CA GLY A 124 0.91 -4.85 24.98
C GLY A 124 1.97 -4.25 25.92
N LYS A 125 3.08 -3.79 25.36
CA LYS A 125 4.18 -3.16 26.13
C LYS A 125 3.78 -1.85 26.77
N ALA A 126 2.79 -1.14 26.22
CA ALA A 126 2.23 0.10 26.78
C ALA A 126 1.28 -0.16 27.98
N GLY A 127 1.08 -1.41 28.38
CA GLY A 127 0.14 -1.79 29.47
C GLY A 127 -1.32 -1.51 29.09
N LYS A 128 -1.64 -1.58 27.82
CA LYS A 128 -3.00 -1.46 27.28
C LYS A 128 -3.37 -2.75 26.53
N PRO A 129 -4.66 -3.12 26.50
CA PRO A 129 -5.11 -4.23 25.68
C PRO A 129 -4.75 -4.01 24.21
N LEU A 130 -4.18 -5.01 23.57
CA LEU A 130 -3.97 -5.06 22.12
C LEU A 130 -5.31 -5.30 21.42
N HIS A 131 -6.16 -4.26 21.39
CA HIS A 131 -7.53 -4.36 20.97
C HIS A 131 -8.06 -3.02 20.44
N TYR A 132 -8.74 -3.03 19.30
CA TYR A 132 -9.35 -1.82 18.73
C TYR A 132 -10.63 -1.37 19.43
N LYS A 133 -11.26 -2.24 20.24
CA LYS A 133 -12.46 -1.87 20.99
C LYS A 133 -12.21 -0.64 21.85
N ASP A 134 -13.17 0.28 21.85
CA ASP A 134 -13.16 1.57 22.55
C ASP A 134 -12.11 2.58 22.02
N SER A 135 -11.41 2.26 20.92
CA SER A 135 -10.54 3.22 20.24
C SER A 135 -11.32 4.16 19.33
N CYS A 136 -10.74 5.31 19.01
CA CYS A 136 -11.39 6.32 18.18
C CYS A 136 -10.66 6.55 16.84
N PHE A 137 -11.39 7.08 15.86
CA PHE A 137 -10.82 7.66 14.66
C PHE A 137 -10.43 9.10 14.97
N HIS A 138 -9.14 9.30 15.23
CA HIS A 138 -8.59 10.56 15.73
C HIS A 138 -8.25 11.57 14.61
N ARG A 139 -8.22 11.13 13.34
CA ARG A 139 -7.95 11.98 12.18
C ARG A 139 -8.86 11.59 11.02
N ILE A 140 -9.70 12.52 10.56
CA ILE A 140 -10.65 12.31 9.47
C ILE A 140 -10.57 13.51 8.53
N ILE A 141 -10.22 13.29 7.27
CA ILE A 141 -10.13 14.31 6.23
C ILE A 141 -11.11 13.96 5.11
N PRO A 142 -12.18 14.78 4.90
CA PRO A 142 -13.12 14.54 3.83
C PRO A 142 -12.46 14.56 2.45
N GLY A 143 -12.85 13.62 1.59
CA GLY A 143 -12.25 13.44 0.26
C GLY A 143 -10.82 12.88 0.32
N PHE A 144 -10.46 12.20 1.42
CA PHE A 144 -9.17 11.55 1.56
C PHE A 144 -9.27 10.23 2.35
N MET A 145 -9.39 10.28 3.69
CA MET A 145 -9.37 9.06 4.50
C MET A 145 -9.90 9.29 5.92
N CYS A 146 -10.25 8.20 6.62
CA CYS A 146 -10.51 8.12 8.04
C CYS A 146 -9.41 7.29 8.72
N GLN A 147 -8.64 7.87 9.65
CA GLN A 147 -7.52 7.22 10.34
C GLN A 147 -7.86 6.97 11.81
N GLY A 148 -7.57 5.76 12.26
CA GLY A 148 -7.76 5.29 13.62
C GLY A 148 -6.68 4.30 14.08
N GLY A 149 -7.00 3.49 15.10
CA GLY A 149 -6.13 2.41 15.57
C GLY A 149 -5.10 2.81 16.63
N ASP A 150 -5.10 4.06 17.11
CA ASP A 150 -4.34 4.46 18.28
C ASP A 150 -5.15 4.16 19.56
N PHE A 151 -5.11 2.91 20.01
CA PHE A 151 -5.79 2.49 21.25
C PHE A 151 -5.00 2.83 22.52
N THR A 152 -3.80 3.36 22.42
CA THR A 152 -2.96 3.71 23.58
C THR A 152 -3.08 5.17 23.98
N ALA A 153 -2.99 6.12 23.04
CA ALA A 153 -3.00 7.55 23.29
C ALA A 153 -4.22 8.28 22.70
N ALA A 154 -4.93 7.66 21.75
CA ALA A 154 -6.15 8.18 21.10
C ALA A 154 -5.96 9.52 20.37
N ASN A 155 -4.74 9.90 20.00
CA ASN A 155 -4.39 11.18 19.37
C ASN A 155 -3.45 11.07 18.16
N GLY A 156 -3.10 9.83 17.77
CA GLY A 156 -2.21 9.54 16.64
C GLY A 156 -0.74 9.40 17.01
N THR A 157 -0.35 9.58 18.26
CA THR A 157 1.04 9.44 18.70
C THR A 157 1.38 8.05 19.24
N GLY A 158 0.37 7.21 19.47
CA GLY A 158 0.49 5.89 20.07
C GLY A 158 0.16 4.75 19.12
N GLY A 159 -0.28 3.65 19.73
CA GLY A 159 -0.54 2.38 19.07
C GLY A 159 0.71 1.49 19.00
N GLU A 160 0.50 0.19 19.09
CA GLU A 160 1.55 -0.82 18.96
C GLU A 160 1.02 -2.06 18.25
N SER A 161 1.90 -2.81 17.59
CA SER A 161 1.53 -4.04 16.92
C SER A 161 1.52 -5.24 17.87
N ILE A 162 0.95 -6.36 17.42
CA ILE A 162 1.03 -7.63 18.17
C ILE A 162 2.44 -8.22 18.21
N TYR A 163 3.36 -7.72 17.38
CA TYR A 163 4.75 -8.15 17.30
C TYR A 163 5.67 -7.33 18.21
N GLY A 164 5.16 -6.29 18.82
CA GLY A 164 5.86 -5.31 19.61
C GLY A 164 5.52 -3.90 19.16
N GLU A 165 6.47 -2.96 19.27
CA GLU A 165 6.18 -1.56 18.98
C GLU A 165 5.89 -1.30 17.50
N LYS A 166 6.78 -1.70 16.63
CA LYS A 166 6.72 -1.50 15.17
C LYS A 166 7.14 -2.75 14.40
N PHE A 167 6.71 -2.83 13.13
CA PHE A 167 7.14 -3.87 12.19
C PHE A 167 7.32 -3.29 10.78
N GLU A 168 8.02 -4.04 9.95
CA GLU A 168 8.41 -3.66 8.59
C GLU A 168 7.22 -3.56 7.63
N ASP A 169 7.42 -2.83 6.52
CA ASP A 169 6.54 -2.85 5.38
C ASP A 169 6.64 -4.21 4.69
N GLU A 170 5.51 -4.90 4.50
CA GLU A 170 5.52 -6.28 4.04
C GLU A 170 5.54 -6.37 2.51
N ALA A 171 4.67 -5.64 1.83
CA ALA A 171 4.63 -5.53 0.36
C ALA A 171 3.82 -4.32 -0.09
N PHE A 172 4.10 -3.84 -1.31
CA PHE A 172 3.43 -2.72 -1.97
C PHE A 172 2.77 -3.11 -3.31
N GLY A 173 2.37 -4.36 -3.47
CA GLY A 173 1.77 -4.86 -4.71
C GLY A 173 0.30 -4.46 -4.93
N VAL A 174 -0.33 -3.75 -4.00
CA VAL A 174 -1.69 -3.23 -4.13
C VAL A 174 -1.65 -1.71 -3.99
N ASP A 175 -2.09 -1.01 -5.03
CA ASP A 175 -2.14 0.45 -5.08
C ASP A 175 -3.43 1.00 -4.43
N HIS A 176 -3.43 2.31 -4.09
CA HIS A 176 -4.60 3.00 -3.54
C HIS A 176 -5.52 3.52 -4.67
N ASP A 177 -5.94 2.63 -5.56
CA ASP A 177 -6.64 2.91 -6.82
C ASP A 177 -8.16 3.14 -6.69
N LYS A 178 -8.71 2.92 -5.50
CA LYS A 178 -10.15 3.05 -5.23
C LYS A 178 -10.43 3.51 -3.79
N PRO A 179 -11.66 3.99 -3.51
CA PRO A 179 -12.09 4.23 -2.13
C PRO A 179 -12.28 2.91 -1.36
N PHE A 180 -12.36 3.03 -0.04
CA PHE A 180 -12.66 1.97 0.91
C PHE A 180 -11.57 0.90 1.06
N LEU A 181 -10.33 1.21 0.69
CA LEU A 181 -9.16 0.38 0.99
C LEU A 181 -8.69 0.60 2.43
N LEU A 182 -8.24 -0.49 3.05
CA LEU A 182 -7.56 -0.51 4.35
C LEU A 182 -6.06 -0.43 4.11
N SER A 183 -5.41 0.54 4.71
CA SER A 183 -3.97 0.74 4.57
C SER A 183 -3.32 1.12 5.90
N MET A 184 -2.08 0.68 6.11
CA MET A 184 -1.34 0.97 7.34
C MET A 184 -0.87 2.42 7.39
N ALA A 185 -1.16 3.08 8.49
CA ALA A 185 -0.51 4.35 8.82
C ALA A 185 0.89 4.08 9.38
N ASN A 186 1.85 4.90 8.99
CA ASN A 186 3.23 4.80 9.45
C ASN A 186 3.88 6.18 9.66
N SER A 187 5.08 6.22 10.21
CA SER A 187 5.91 7.41 10.40
C SER A 187 7.21 7.36 9.56
N GLY A 188 7.14 6.72 8.42
CA GLY A 188 8.23 6.45 7.49
C GLY A 188 8.39 4.94 7.25
N PRO A 189 9.33 4.51 6.41
CA PRO A 189 9.52 3.11 6.06
C PRO A 189 9.68 2.20 7.28
N ASN A 190 9.07 1.01 7.21
CA ASN A 190 9.21 -0.03 8.24
C ASN A 190 8.77 0.41 9.66
N SER A 191 7.71 1.21 9.76
CA SER A 191 7.22 1.73 11.04
C SER A 191 5.74 1.45 11.29
N ASN A 192 5.20 0.35 10.78
CA ASN A 192 3.82 -0.07 10.99
C ASN A 192 3.58 -0.48 12.44
N GLY A 193 2.48 -0.05 13.01
CA GLY A 193 2.03 -0.42 14.37
C GLY A 193 0.62 -0.97 14.36
N SER A 194 -0.29 -0.27 15.03
CA SER A 194 -1.73 -0.56 15.01
C SER A 194 -2.54 0.47 14.25
N GLN A 195 -1.97 1.64 13.95
CA GLN A 195 -2.71 2.67 13.24
C GLN A 195 -2.93 2.31 11.78
N PHE A 196 -4.13 2.58 11.30
CA PHE A 196 -4.56 2.33 9.94
C PHE A 196 -5.47 3.45 9.45
N PHE A 197 -5.74 3.48 8.17
CA PHE A 197 -6.76 4.35 7.61
C PHE A 197 -7.63 3.61 6.59
N ILE A 198 -8.84 4.13 6.40
CA ILE A 198 -9.78 3.70 5.36
C ILE A 198 -9.85 4.84 4.36
N THR A 199 -9.50 4.58 3.09
CA THR A 199 -9.58 5.59 2.03
C THR A 199 -11.04 5.90 1.69
N THR A 200 -11.32 7.15 1.33
CA THR A 200 -12.66 7.57 0.84
C THR A 200 -12.63 8.02 -0.62
N LYS A 201 -11.44 7.97 -1.22
CA LYS A 201 -11.21 8.11 -2.65
C LYS A 201 -9.91 7.41 -3.06
N GLU A 202 -9.60 7.42 -4.35
CA GLU A 202 -8.28 7.07 -4.89
C GLU A 202 -7.18 7.98 -4.32
N CYS A 203 -6.04 7.40 -3.94
CA CYS A 203 -4.95 8.05 -3.23
C CYS A 203 -3.57 7.63 -3.74
N ALA A 204 -3.31 7.69 -5.05
CA ALA A 204 -2.06 7.22 -5.67
C ALA A 204 -0.78 7.81 -5.06
N HIS A 205 -0.84 8.99 -4.44
CA HIS A 205 0.32 9.59 -3.74
C HIS A 205 0.79 8.80 -2.49
N LEU A 206 0.01 7.81 -2.03
CA LEU A 206 0.33 6.90 -0.93
C LEU A 206 0.97 5.59 -1.40
N ASP A 207 0.95 5.31 -2.72
CA ASP A 207 1.48 4.08 -3.27
C ASP A 207 2.97 3.94 -2.95
N LYS A 208 3.40 2.71 -2.68
CA LYS A 208 4.77 2.36 -2.27
C LYS A 208 5.27 3.03 -0.98
N LYS A 209 4.37 3.66 -0.22
CA LYS A 209 4.66 4.29 1.09
C LYS A 209 3.82 3.69 2.22
N HIS A 210 2.64 3.20 1.90
CA HIS A 210 1.71 2.61 2.85
C HIS A 210 1.23 1.26 2.35
N VAL A 211 1.22 0.25 3.23
CA VAL A 211 0.84 -1.12 2.88
C VAL A 211 -0.68 -1.24 2.87
N VAL A 212 -1.27 -1.50 1.70
CA VAL A 212 -2.68 -1.85 1.57
C VAL A 212 -2.85 -3.32 1.96
N PHE A 213 -3.79 -3.60 2.88
CA PHE A 213 -3.96 -4.94 3.44
C PHE A 213 -5.40 -5.47 3.44
N GLY A 214 -6.34 -4.71 2.86
CA GLY A 214 -7.74 -5.12 2.81
C GLY A 214 -8.66 -4.05 2.23
N GLU A 215 -9.96 -4.34 2.27
CA GLU A 215 -11.01 -3.43 1.81
C GLU A 215 -12.28 -3.56 2.64
N VAL A 216 -13.13 -2.53 2.60
CA VAL A 216 -14.47 -2.56 3.16
C VAL A 216 -15.39 -3.34 2.23
N LEU A 217 -16.01 -4.39 2.73
CA LEU A 217 -16.96 -5.24 2.00
C LEU A 217 -18.42 -4.78 2.20
N GLU A 218 -18.75 -4.34 3.44
CA GLU A 218 -20.08 -3.87 3.82
C GLU A 218 -19.96 -2.66 4.76
N GLY A 219 -20.94 -1.76 4.75
CA GLY A 219 -20.94 -0.57 5.62
C GLY A 219 -20.14 0.61 5.06
N SER A 220 -19.99 0.72 3.73
CA SER A 220 -19.39 1.90 3.10
C SER A 220 -20.16 3.19 3.41
N ASP A 221 -21.46 3.12 3.59
CA ASP A 221 -22.31 4.23 4.05
C ASP A 221 -21.97 4.69 5.47
N VAL A 222 -21.58 3.77 6.36
CA VAL A 222 -21.06 4.09 7.70
C VAL A 222 -19.73 4.83 7.60
N VAL A 223 -18.82 4.36 6.72
CA VAL A 223 -17.53 5.04 6.48
C VAL A 223 -17.76 6.46 5.95
N LEU A 224 -18.69 6.66 5.03
CA LEU A 224 -19.05 7.99 4.53
C LEU A 224 -19.68 8.87 5.63
N ALA A 225 -20.51 8.30 6.49
CA ALA A 225 -21.07 9.03 7.65
C ALA A 225 -19.96 9.45 8.66
N MET A 226 -18.92 8.64 8.82
CA MET A 226 -17.71 9.00 9.59
C MET A 226 -16.94 10.14 8.88
N GLU A 227 -16.73 10.04 7.57
CA GLU A 227 -16.04 11.05 6.76
C GLU A 227 -16.68 12.44 6.90
N GLU A 228 -18.02 12.53 6.91
CA GLU A 228 -18.76 13.79 7.13
C GLU A 228 -18.41 14.47 8.46
N LYS A 229 -17.90 13.75 9.44
CA LYS A 229 -17.49 14.30 10.74
C LYS A 229 -16.06 14.84 10.72
N GLY A 230 -15.35 14.74 9.59
CA GLY A 230 -14.00 15.25 9.42
C GLY A 230 -13.90 16.76 9.21
N SER A 231 -12.68 17.23 9.14
CA SER A 231 -12.33 18.59 8.76
C SER A 231 -11.12 18.58 7.80
N PRO A 232 -10.90 19.66 7.04
CA PRO A 232 -9.70 19.76 6.20
C PRO A 232 -8.39 19.65 6.99
N GLU A 233 -8.38 20.07 8.23
CA GLU A 233 -7.23 19.99 9.15
C GLU A 233 -7.08 18.59 9.77
N GLY A 234 -8.06 17.71 9.58
CA GLY A 234 -8.08 16.33 10.06
C GLY A 234 -8.68 16.15 11.46
N TYR A 235 -9.06 17.21 12.16
CA TYR A 235 -9.71 17.09 13.48
C TYR A 235 -11.18 16.71 13.32
N PRO A 236 -11.62 15.54 13.88
CA PRO A 236 -13.03 15.16 13.82
C PRO A 236 -13.92 16.14 14.59
N LYS A 237 -15.03 16.55 13.97
CA LYS A 237 -16.08 17.40 14.59
C LYS A 237 -17.02 16.64 15.53
N ALA A 238 -16.90 15.32 15.54
CA ALA A 238 -17.67 14.40 16.37
C ALA A 238 -16.76 13.25 16.83
N GLN A 239 -17.04 12.68 17.98
CA GLN A 239 -16.34 11.49 18.42
C GLN A 239 -16.81 10.29 17.57
N VAL A 240 -15.89 9.60 16.94
CA VAL A 240 -16.13 8.39 16.12
C VAL A 240 -15.40 7.25 16.80
N THR A 241 -16.13 6.27 17.33
CA THR A 241 -15.59 5.23 18.22
C THR A 241 -15.95 3.84 17.72
N VAL A 242 -15.02 2.90 17.83
CA VAL A 242 -15.22 1.47 17.65
C VAL A 242 -15.76 0.91 18.97
N VAL A 243 -17.06 0.63 19.05
CA VAL A 243 -17.68 0.10 20.29
C VAL A 243 -17.71 -1.42 20.34
N GLY A 244 -17.55 -2.08 19.19
CA GLY A 244 -17.44 -3.51 19.06
C GLY A 244 -16.54 -3.86 17.88
N CYS A 245 -15.76 -4.91 17.99
CA CYS A 245 -14.95 -5.44 16.88
C CYS A 245 -14.67 -6.93 17.10
N GLY A 246 -14.34 -7.62 16.00
CA GLY A 246 -14.05 -9.05 16.04
C GLY A 246 -13.87 -9.62 14.65
N GLN A 247 -13.74 -10.95 14.59
CA GLN A 247 -13.66 -11.74 13.35
C GLN A 247 -15.01 -12.40 13.09
N LEU A 248 -15.39 -12.54 11.80
CA LEU A 248 -16.63 -13.19 11.34
C LEU A 248 -16.39 -14.66 10.93
#